data_7e61f75dd05e56edc997c4081078f85a
#
_entry.id   7e61f75dd05e56edc997c4081078f85a
#
_cell.length_a   1.000
_cell.length_b   1.000
_cell.length_c   1.000
_cell.angle_alpha   90.00
_cell.angle_beta   90.00
_cell.angle_gamma   90.00
#
_symmetry.space_group_name_H-M   'P 1'
#
loop_
_entity.id
_entity.type
_entity.pdbx_description
1 polymer ?
#
loop_
_entity_poly.entity_id
_entity_poly.type
_entity_poly.pdbx_seq_one_letter_code
_entity_poly.pdbx_strand_id
1 'polypeptide(L)'
;SAVKVMHIPKDNSEINDLHRSGMDFDSIHTYFEDMVKNLLNEIQIMESLKSASNIVVIEDYQIIPRNKEIGWDIYIRMELLQDLGTFLEDHGMTRQQVLRLGMDMCQALTACEQEHIIHRDIKIDNIFFNGFHSFKLGDFGISKQLEKTQSALSQKGTNMYMAPEVFRAEKYDHTVDIYSLGIMLYRLL
;
A
#
# COMPACT_ATOMS: atom_id res chain seq x y z
N SER A 1 -13.84 -3.60 13.05
CA SER A 1 -13.03 -2.63 12.29
C SER A 1 -11.63 -2.53 12.88
N ALA A 2 -10.65 -2.18 12.06
CA ALA A 2 -9.29 -1.81 12.44
C ALA A 2 -9.08 -0.31 12.18
N VAL A 3 -8.15 0.31 12.89
CA VAL A 3 -7.75 1.71 12.64
C VAL A 3 -6.26 1.73 12.36
N LYS A 4 -5.89 2.15 11.15
CA LYS A 4 -4.50 2.46 10.78
C LYS A 4 -4.21 3.89 11.18
N VAL A 5 -3.17 4.08 12.01
CA VAL A 5 -2.73 5.40 12.47
C VAL A 5 -1.41 5.73 11.79
N MET A 6 -1.31 6.91 11.21
CA MET A 6 -0.11 7.39 10.55
C MET A 6 0.16 8.84 10.95
N HIS A 7 1.43 9.21 10.94
CA HIS A 7 1.91 10.55 11.25
C HIS A 7 2.73 11.07 10.06
N ILE A 8 2.44 12.28 9.61
CA ILE A 8 3.22 12.98 8.57
C ILE A 8 3.64 14.34 9.14
N PRO A 9 4.95 14.63 9.28
CA PRO A 9 6.06 13.67 9.21
C PRO A 9 5.97 12.59 10.28
N LYS A 10 6.69 11.49 10.09
CA LYS A 10 6.72 10.36 11.03
C LYS A 10 7.27 10.80 12.40
N ASP A 11 8.32 11.61 12.37
CA ASP A 11 8.94 12.22 13.54
C ASP A 11 9.67 13.55 13.17
N ASN A 12 10.16 14.25 14.17
CA ASN A 12 10.86 15.52 13.99
C ASN A 12 12.23 15.39 13.29
N SER A 13 12.80 14.19 13.18
CA SER A 13 14.07 14.00 12.48
C SER A 13 13.94 14.27 10.98
N GLU A 14 12.80 13.92 10.37
CA GLU A 14 12.54 14.20 8.96
C GLU A 14 12.53 15.72 8.67
N ILE A 15 11.92 16.52 9.54
CA ILE A 15 11.95 17.99 9.42
C ILE A 15 13.38 18.51 9.53
N ASN A 16 14.13 18.02 10.53
CA ASN A 16 15.51 18.45 10.75
C ASN A 16 16.44 18.11 9.58
N ASP A 17 16.25 16.95 8.95
CA ASP A 17 17.04 16.52 7.79
C ASP A 17 16.76 17.39 6.56
N LEU A 18 15.50 17.78 6.34
CA LEU A 18 15.14 18.73 5.28
C LEU A 18 15.72 20.12 5.55
N HIS A 19 15.70 20.61 6.79
CA HIS A 19 16.37 21.85 7.18
C HIS A 19 17.88 21.78 6.92
N ARG A 20 18.54 20.68 7.28
CA ARG A 20 19.98 20.46 7.02
C ARG A 20 20.30 20.43 5.52
N SER A 21 19.37 20.00 4.68
CA SER A 21 19.49 20.06 3.22
C SER A 21 19.31 21.45 2.63
N GLY A 22 18.97 22.46 3.47
CA GLY A 22 18.84 23.85 3.06
C GLY A 22 17.42 24.30 2.73
N MET A 23 16.39 23.49 3.01
CA MET A 23 14.99 23.86 2.81
C MET A 23 14.54 24.84 3.92
N ASP A 24 13.80 25.88 3.55
CA ASP A 24 13.15 26.76 4.49
C ASP A 24 11.84 26.16 5.04
N PHE A 25 11.26 26.80 6.06
CA PHE A 25 10.07 26.32 6.74
C PHE A 25 8.86 26.16 5.81
N ASP A 26 8.63 27.11 4.90
CA ASP A 26 7.49 27.10 3.98
C ASP A 26 7.61 25.96 2.94
N SER A 27 8.82 25.74 2.45
CA SER A 27 9.13 24.64 1.54
C SER A 27 8.94 23.27 2.22
N ILE A 28 9.34 23.13 3.48
CA ILE A 28 9.15 21.91 4.27
C ILE A 28 7.65 21.66 4.53
N HIS A 29 6.90 22.73 4.89
CA HIS A 29 5.46 22.61 5.07
C HIS A 29 4.77 22.14 3.79
N THR A 30 5.06 22.77 2.65
CA THR A 30 4.51 22.41 1.34
C THR A 30 4.85 20.96 0.96
N TYR A 31 6.08 20.54 1.23
CA TYR A 31 6.52 19.17 0.97
C TYR A 31 5.66 18.13 1.71
N PHE A 32 5.43 18.30 3.01
CA PHE A 32 4.60 17.38 3.78
C PHE A 32 3.10 17.51 3.45
N GLU A 33 2.62 18.72 3.13
CA GLU A 33 1.25 18.92 2.66
C GLU A 33 0.98 18.16 1.35
N ASP A 34 1.93 18.15 0.43
CA ASP A 34 1.81 17.38 -0.81
C ASP A 34 1.82 15.86 -0.55
N MET A 35 2.55 15.39 0.46
CA MET A 35 2.47 13.99 0.89
C MET A 35 1.06 13.64 1.41
N VAL A 36 0.43 14.54 2.19
CA VAL A 36 -0.95 14.35 2.67
C VAL A 36 -1.94 14.36 1.52
N LYS A 37 -1.79 15.26 0.53
CA LYS A 37 -2.63 15.29 -0.70
C LYS A 37 -2.52 13.99 -1.49
N ASN A 38 -1.30 13.45 -1.63
CA ASN A 38 -1.08 12.18 -2.31
C ASN A 38 -1.78 11.02 -1.57
N LEU A 39 -1.68 10.99 -0.24
CA LEU A 39 -2.38 10.01 0.59
C LEU A 39 -3.90 10.10 0.42
N LEU A 40 -4.45 11.33 0.39
CA LEU A 40 -5.88 11.54 0.13
C LEU A 40 -6.31 10.97 -1.22
N ASN A 41 -5.53 11.18 -2.27
CA ASN A 41 -5.80 10.61 -3.59
C ASN A 41 -5.84 9.07 -3.54
N GLU A 42 -4.94 8.44 -2.80
CA GLU A 42 -4.91 6.97 -2.64
C GLU A 42 -6.13 6.46 -1.87
N ILE A 43 -6.55 7.16 -0.81
CA ILE A 43 -7.80 6.85 -0.08
C ILE A 43 -9.01 6.94 -1.03
N GLN A 44 -9.10 7.98 -1.86
CA GLN A 44 -10.17 8.14 -2.85
C GLN A 44 -10.18 7.02 -3.89
N ILE A 45 -9.00 6.57 -4.33
CA ILE A 45 -8.88 5.41 -5.22
C ILE A 45 -9.44 4.16 -4.53
N MET A 46 -9.08 3.89 -3.27
CA MET A 46 -9.63 2.74 -2.54
C MET A 46 -11.14 2.86 -2.33
N GLU A 47 -11.66 4.07 -2.12
CA GLU A 47 -13.11 4.31 -2.04
C GLU A 47 -13.82 4.01 -3.36
N SER A 48 -13.22 4.30 -4.51
CA SER A 48 -13.80 3.94 -5.82
C SER A 48 -13.90 2.43 -6.03
N LEU A 49 -13.00 1.67 -5.43
CA LEU A 49 -12.93 0.20 -5.49
C LEU A 49 -13.75 -0.52 -4.40
N LYS A 50 -14.46 0.19 -3.52
CA LYS A 50 -15.19 -0.39 -2.37
C LYS A 50 -16.25 -1.44 -2.73
N SER A 51 -16.75 -1.44 -3.96
CA SER A 51 -17.71 -2.44 -4.46
C SER A 51 -17.04 -3.76 -4.86
N ALA A 52 -15.73 -3.81 -5.02
CA ALA A 52 -14.99 -5.01 -5.36
C ALA A 52 -14.79 -5.89 -4.11
N SER A 53 -15.30 -7.13 -4.16
CA SER A 53 -15.31 -8.04 -3.00
C SER A 53 -13.91 -8.41 -2.50
N ASN A 54 -12.91 -8.41 -3.39
CA ASN A 54 -11.53 -8.81 -3.11
C ASN A 54 -10.58 -7.62 -2.88
N ILE A 55 -11.13 -6.46 -2.52
CA ILE A 55 -10.39 -5.28 -2.10
C ILE A 55 -10.74 -4.95 -0.64
N VAL A 56 -9.75 -4.52 0.14
CA VAL A 56 -9.95 -4.08 1.53
C VAL A 56 -10.80 -2.81 1.53
N VAL A 57 -11.88 -2.81 2.31
CA VAL A 57 -12.82 -1.69 2.38
C VAL A 57 -12.35 -0.68 3.41
N ILE A 58 -12.16 0.57 2.98
CA ILE A 58 -12.06 1.72 3.87
C ILE A 58 -13.49 2.13 4.26
N GLU A 59 -13.75 2.19 5.58
CA GLU A 59 -15.04 2.58 6.15
C GLU A 59 -15.14 4.09 6.36
N ASP A 60 -14.02 4.70 6.81
CA ASP A 60 -13.95 6.12 7.17
C ASP A 60 -12.49 6.56 7.33
N TYR A 61 -12.22 7.86 7.26
CA TYR A 61 -10.89 8.41 7.54
C TYR A 61 -10.96 9.81 8.14
N GLN A 62 -9.92 10.19 8.87
CA GLN A 62 -9.78 11.53 9.44
C GLN A 62 -8.33 11.99 9.33
N ILE A 63 -8.13 13.24 8.89
CA ILE A 63 -6.83 13.90 8.82
C ILE A 63 -6.88 15.15 9.68
N ILE A 64 -6.04 15.20 10.70
CA ILE A 64 -6.01 16.26 11.70
C ILE A 64 -4.67 16.99 11.60
N PRO A 65 -4.64 18.27 11.19
CA PRO A 65 -3.41 19.04 11.25
C PRO A 65 -2.98 19.27 12.70
N ARG A 66 -1.69 19.19 12.99
CA ARG A 66 -1.14 19.46 14.32
C ARG A 66 -1.09 20.97 14.59
N ASN A 67 -1.48 21.34 15.78
CA ASN A 67 -1.42 22.74 16.20
C ASN A 67 0.03 23.14 16.53
N LYS A 68 0.50 24.25 15.94
CA LYS A 68 1.82 24.88 16.18
C LYS A 68 3.05 24.14 15.63
N GLU A 69 2.88 23.02 14.92
CA GLU A 69 3.96 22.24 14.35
C GLU A 69 3.60 21.82 12.91
N ILE A 70 4.61 21.63 12.05
CA ILE A 70 4.37 21.01 10.74
C ILE A 70 3.99 19.56 11.00
N GLY A 71 2.76 19.16 10.62
CA GLY A 71 2.38 17.76 10.69
C GLY A 71 0.88 17.50 10.68
N TRP A 72 0.55 16.25 10.42
CA TRP A 72 -0.80 15.73 10.37
C TRP A 72 -0.85 14.34 11.02
N ASP A 73 -1.91 14.12 11.79
CA ASP A 73 -2.27 12.80 12.32
C ASP A 73 -3.40 12.24 11.47
N ILE A 74 -3.22 11.02 10.96
CA ILE A 74 -4.11 10.42 9.98
C ILE A 74 -4.63 9.11 10.57
N TYR A 75 -5.94 8.97 10.57
CA TYR A 75 -6.66 7.80 11.05
C TYR A 75 -7.48 7.23 9.90
N ILE A 76 -7.27 5.96 9.55
CA ILE A 76 -8.02 5.27 8.51
C ILE A 76 -8.71 4.07 9.16
N ARG A 77 -10.03 4.10 9.21
CA ARG A 77 -10.85 2.98 9.68
C ARG A 77 -11.17 2.05 8.52
N MET A 78 -10.90 0.77 8.69
CA MET A 78 -11.10 -0.26 7.68
C MET A 78 -11.64 -1.54 8.30
N GLU A 79 -12.07 -2.49 7.48
CA GLU A 79 -12.45 -3.81 7.94
C GLU A 79 -11.29 -4.50 8.66
N LEU A 80 -11.60 -5.25 9.72
CA LEU A 80 -10.60 -6.03 10.48
C LEU A 80 -10.38 -7.37 9.80
N LEU A 81 -9.16 -7.57 9.31
CA LEU A 81 -8.74 -8.77 8.59
C LEU A 81 -7.43 -9.31 9.18
N GLN A 82 -7.13 -10.58 8.93
CA GLN A 82 -5.83 -11.17 9.25
C GLN A 82 -4.88 -10.96 8.07
N ASP A 83 -3.67 -10.47 8.30
CA ASP A 83 -2.66 -10.40 7.24
C ASP A 83 -2.22 -11.80 6.79
N LEU A 84 -1.86 -11.93 5.51
CA LEU A 84 -1.49 -13.22 4.92
C LEU A 84 -0.20 -13.77 5.52
N GLY A 85 0.74 -12.92 5.95
CA GLY A 85 1.99 -13.33 6.59
C GLY A 85 1.71 -14.11 7.87
N THR A 86 0.95 -13.51 8.80
CA THR A 86 0.50 -14.16 10.04
C THR A 86 -0.30 -15.44 9.75
N PHE A 87 -1.19 -15.40 8.76
CA PHE A 87 -1.95 -16.60 8.38
C PHE A 87 -1.03 -17.75 7.93
N LEU A 88 0.02 -17.46 7.16
CA LEU A 88 1.00 -18.44 6.69
C LEU A 88 1.84 -19.02 7.83
N GLU A 89 2.25 -18.18 8.80
CA GLU A 89 3.00 -18.63 9.98
C GLU A 89 2.18 -19.56 10.86
N ASP A 90 0.90 -19.27 11.06
CA ASP A 90 0.01 -20.02 11.94
C ASP A 90 -0.48 -21.35 11.32
N HIS A 91 -0.74 -21.37 10.02
CA HIS A 91 -1.49 -22.47 9.36
C HIS A 91 -0.78 -23.08 8.18
N GLY A 92 0.18 -22.37 7.57
CA GLY A 92 0.66 -22.70 6.24
C GLY A 92 -0.45 -22.51 5.18
N MET A 93 -0.21 -23.00 3.96
CA MET A 93 -1.16 -22.86 2.86
C MET A 93 -1.22 -24.12 2.00
N THR A 94 -2.40 -24.66 1.81
CA THR A 94 -2.63 -25.78 0.89
C THR A 94 -2.61 -25.30 -0.55
N ARG A 95 -2.29 -26.18 -1.50
CA ARG A 95 -2.33 -25.87 -2.94
C ARG A 95 -3.70 -25.30 -3.36
N GLN A 96 -4.80 -25.80 -2.79
CA GLN A 96 -6.14 -25.30 -3.11
C GLN A 96 -6.34 -23.86 -2.62
N GLN A 97 -5.80 -23.50 -1.45
CA GLN A 97 -5.83 -22.14 -0.96
C GLN A 97 -4.96 -21.19 -1.79
N VAL A 98 -3.79 -21.63 -2.28
CA VAL A 98 -2.97 -20.85 -3.22
C VAL A 98 -3.70 -20.58 -4.52
N LEU A 99 -4.40 -21.58 -5.09
CA LEU A 99 -5.25 -21.37 -6.27
C LEU A 99 -6.39 -20.39 -6.01
N ARG A 100 -7.03 -20.49 -4.84
CA ARG A 100 -8.08 -19.55 -4.44
C ARG A 100 -7.54 -18.14 -4.31
N LEU A 101 -6.40 -17.97 -3.63
CA LEU A 101 -5.70 -16.69 -3.53
C LEU A 101 -5.44 -16.09 -4.93
N GLY A 102 -4.92 -16.90 -5.85
CA GLY A 102 -4.67 -16.46 -7.23
C GLY A 102 -5.94 -15.93 -7.91
N MET A 103 -7.07 -16.65 -7.78
CA MET A 103 -8.36 -16.24 -8.36
C MET A 103 -8.86 -14.94 -7.72
N ASP A 104 -8.80 -14.83 -6.39
CA ASP A 104 -9.25 -13.64 -5.65
C ASP A 104 -8.40 -12.41 -6.03
N MET A 105 -7.08 -12.57 -6.17
CA MET A 105 -6.20 -11.48 -6.61
C MET A 105 -6.44 -11.10 -8.07
N CYS A 106 -6.69 -12.05 -8.97
CA CYS A 106 -7.08 -11.72 -10.34
C CYS A 106 -8.37 -10.89 -10.39
N GLN A 107 -9.36 -11.20 -9.56
CA GLN A 107 -10.59 -10.41 -9.45
C GLN A 107 -10.32 -8.99 -8.94
N ALA A 108 -9.46 -8.85 -7.90
CA ALA A 108 -9.03 -7.55 -7.40
C ALA A 108 -8.33 -6.72 -8.48
N LEU A 109 -7.38 -7.32 -9.21
CA LEU A 109 -6.63 -6.66 -10.27
C LEU A 109 -7.52 -6.30 -11.49
N THR A 110 -8.54 -7.12 -11.79
CA THR A 110 -9.54 -6.78 -12.81
C THR A 110 -10.33 -5.51 -12.42
N ALA A 111 -10.72 -5.38 -11.14
CA ALA A 111 -11.38 -4.18 -10.66
C ALA A 111 -10.45 -2.95 -10.75
N CYS A 112 -9.16 -3.11 -10.40
CA CYS A 112 -8.17 -2.05 -10.57
C CYS A 112 -8.01 -1.61 -12.03
N GLU A 113 -7.93 -2.57 -12.95
CA GLU A 113 -7.80 -2.27 -14.39
C GLU A 113 -9.00 -1.50 -14.94
N GLN A 114 -10.22 -1.84 -14.54
CA GLN A 114 -11.44 -1.14 -14.93
C GLN A 114 -11.44 0.33 -14.52
N GLU A 115 -10.81 0.66 -13.39
CA GLU A 115 -10.64 2.02 -12.89
C GLU A 115 -9.29 2.66 -13.32
N HIS A 116 -8.54 2.02 -14.23
CA HIS A 116 -7.23 2.47 -14.71
C HIS A 116 -6.17 2.61 -13.60
N ILE A 117 -6.25 1.77 -12.57
CA ILE A 117 -5.36 1.75 -11.43
C ILE A 117 -4.31 0.66 -11.60
N ILE A 118 -3.05 0.98 -11.35
CA ILE A 118 -1.95 0.02 -11.22
C ILE A 118 -1.53 0.00 -9.76
N HIS A 119 -1.56 -1.17 -9.11
CA HIS A 119 -1.27 -1.31 -7.68
C HIS A 119 0.22 -1.13 -7.34
N ARG A 120 1.13 -1.69 -8.16
CA ARG A 120 2.59 -1.56 -8.09
C ARG A 120 3.26 -2.16 -6.85
N ASP A 121 2.50 -2.81 -5.95
CA ASP A 121 3.04 -3.39 -4.72
C ASP A 121 2.33 -4.70 -4.32
N ILE A 122 2.16 -5.60 -5.29
CA ILE A 122 1.60 -6.93 -5.04
C ILE A 122 2.64 -7.76 -4.29
N LYS A 123 2.35 -8.07 -3.03
CA LYS A 123 3.19 -8.87 -2.13
C LYS A 123 2.35 -9.45 -0.98
N ILE A 124 2.90 -10.40 -0.25
CA ILE A 124 2.25 -11.07 0.89
C ILE A 124 1.74 -10.06 1.93
N ASP A 125 2.56 -9.04 2.26
CA ASP A 125 2.22 -8.03 3.28
C ASP A 125 0.98 -7.18 2.96
N ASN A 126 0.59 -7.11 1.68
CA ASN A 126 -0.54 -6.32 1.19
C ASN A 126 -1.78 -7.19 0.91
N ILE A 127 -1.78 -8.45 1.35
CA ILE A 127 -2.90 -9.37 1.18
C ILE A 127 -3.43 -9.78 2.54
N PHE A 128 -4.74 -9.82 2.65
CA PHE A 128 -5.46 -10.08 3.88
C PHE A 128 -6.45 -11.22 3.69
N PHE A 129 -6.67 -11.99 4.76
CA PHE A 129 -7.63 -13.09 4.82
C PHE A 129 -8.86 -12.68 5.65
N ASN A 130 -10.05 -12.93 5.11
CA ASN A 130 -11.30 -12.49 5.74
C ASN A 130 -11.98 -13.56 6.63
N GLY A 131 -11.35 -14.71 6.86
CA GLY A 131 -11.91 -15.80 7.66
C GLY A 131 -12.93 -16.68 6.92
N PHE A 132 -13.45 -16.26 5.77
CA PHE A 132 -14.45 -16.99 4.95
C PHE A 132 -13.84 -17.59 3.68
N HIS A 133 -12.60 -18.03 3.74
CA HIS A 133 -11.85 -18.61 2.62
C HIS A 133 -11.66 -17.67 1.43
N SER A 134 -11.67 -16.34 1.62
CA SER A 134 -11.38 -15.38 0.58
C SER A 134 -10.28 -14.41 0.99
N PHE A 135 -9.53 -13.96 -0.01
CA PHE A 135 -8.40 -13.06 0.16
C PHE A 135 -8.75 -11.69 -0.43
N LYS A 136 -8.21 -10.65 0.20
CA LYS A 136 -8.43 -9.26 -0.19
C LYS A 136 -7.11 -8.55 -0.37
N LEU A 137 -7.03 -7.74 -1.42
CA LEU A 137 -5.91 -6.85 -1.70
C LEU A 137 -6.10 -5.52 -0.97
N GLY A 138 -5.08 -5.06 -0.28
CA GLY A 138 -5.06 -3.77 0.42
C GLY A 138 -3.76 -3.01 0.18
N ASP A 139 -3.60 -1.90 0.87
CA ASP A 139 -2.41 -1.04 0.82
C ASP A 139 -1.98 -0.63 -0.60
N PHE A 140 -2.83 0.18 -1.27
CA PHE A 140 -2.59 0.74 -2.60
C PHE A 140 -1.48 1.81 -2.61
N GLY A 141 -0.30 1.46 -2.12
CA GLY A 141 0.87 2.35 -2.14
C GLY A 141 0.87 3.47 -1.10
N ILE A 142 -0.13 3.53 -0.20
CA ILE A 142 -0.30 4.55 0.86
C ILE A 142 1.01 4.80 1.64
N SER A 143 1.83 3.77 1.81
CA SER A 143 3.11 3.87 2.52
C SER A 143 4.29 4.18 1.60
N LYS A 144 4.25 3.84 0.31
CA LYS A 144 5.42 3.97 -0.59
C LYS A 144 5.76 5.39 -1.00
N GLN A 145 4.80 6.29 -1.06
CA GLN A 145 5.10 7.70 -1.32
C GLN A 145 5.77 8.36 -0.11
N LEU A 146 5.41 7.91 1.11
CA LEU A 146 6.06 8.33 2.35
C LEU A 146 7.51 7.82 2.47
N GLU A 147 7.81 6.64 1.91
CA GLU A 147 9.14 6.03 1.97
C GLU A 147 10.08 6.46 0.83
N LYS A 148 9.59 7.03 -0.27
CA LYS A 148 10.44 7.51 -1.38
C LYS A 148 11.44 8.61 -0.97
N THR A 149 11.23 9.24 0.17
CA THR A 149 12.15 10.22 0.76
C THR A 149 13.26 9.59 1.61
N GLN A 150 13.10 8.36 2.05
CA GLN A 150 14.14 7.63 2.78
C GLN A 150 14.80 6.61 1.85
N SER A 151 15.93 7.02 1.28
CA SER A 151 16.97 6.21 0.61
C SER A 151 16.54 4.88 -0.05
N ALA A 152 16.92 4.72 -1.31
CA ALA A 152 16.78 3.52 -2.16
C ALA A 152 17.29 2.18 -1.54
N LEU A 153 17.75 2.17 -0.31
CA LEU A 153 18.35 1.03 0.39
C LEU A 153 17.36 0.23 1.25
N SER A 154 16.20 0.78 1.63
CA SER A 154 15.20 0.07 2.47
C SER A 154 14.26 -0.88 1.67
N GLN A 155 14.34 -0.89 0.34
CA GLN A 155 13.47 -1.67 -0.55
C GLN A 155 13.88 -3.14 -0.77
N LYS A 156 14.77 -3.69 0.07
CA LYS A 156 15.37 -5.02 -0.17
C LYS A 156 14.36 -6.18 -0.28
N GLY A 157 13.18 -6.08 0.35
CA GLY A 157 12.14 -7.12 0.30
C GLY A 157 11.17 -6.99 -0.88
N THR A 158 10.85 -5.77 -1.32
CA THR A 158 9.84 -5.50 -2.35
C THR A 158 10.38 -5.75 -3.77
N ASN A 159 11.68 -5.56 -4.00
CA ASN A 159 12.31 -5.71 -5.31
C ASN A 159 12.19 -7.12 -5.91
N MET A 160 12.01 -8.15 -5.09
CA MET A 160 11.92 -9.53 -5.58
C MET A 160 10.61 -9.88 -6.31
N TYR A 161 9.56 -9.09 -6.12
CA TYR A 161 8.28 -9.23 -6.82
C TYR A 161 8.16 -8.28 -8.02
N MET A 162 9.08 -7.33 -8.16
CA MET A 162 9.01 -6.24 -9.13
C MET A 162 9.25 -6.76 -10.55
N ALA A 163 8.41 -6.33 -11.48
CA ALA A 163 8.56 -6.63 -12.89
C ALA A 163 9.84 -5.99 -13.48
N PRO A 164 10.52 -6.66 -14.42
CA PRO A 164 11.80 -6.18 -14.98
C PRO A 164 11.71 -4.78 -15.59
N GLU A 165 10.61 -4.45 -16.27
CA GLU A 165 10.36 -3.15 -16.88
C GLU A 165 10.23 -2.03 -15.85
N VAL A 166 9.64 -2.32 -14.67
CA VAL A 166 9.58 -1.37 -13.55
C VAL A 166 10.97 -1.12 -12.97
N PHE A 167 11.76 -2.20 -12.81
CA PHE A 167 13.12 -2.11 -12.32
C PHE A 167 14.05 -1.30 -13.26
N ARG A 168 13.80 -1.42 -14.58
CA ARG A 168 14.55 -0.68 -15.61
C ARG A 168 14.03 0.72 -15.87
N ALA A 169 12.98 1.17 -15.15
CA ALA A 169 12.31 2.45 -15.37
C ALA A 169 11.77 2.62 -16.82
N GLU A 170 11.38 1.53 -17.46
CA GLU A 170 10.73 1.50 -18.78
C GLU A 170 9.24 1.87 -18.66
N LYS A 171 8.58 2.11 -19.79
CA LYS A 171 7.12 2.28 -19.79
C LYS A 171 6.45 0.95 -19.47
N TYR A 172 5.46 0.97 -18.58
CA TYR A 172 4.73 -0.22 -18.15
C TYR A 172 3.23 0.07 -18.00
N ASP A 173 2.44 -0.97 -17.93
CA ASP A 173 0.99 -0.98 -17.72
C ASP A 173 0.60 -1.91 -16.55
N HIS A 174 -0.67 -2.30 -16.45
CA HIS A 174 -1.20 -3.18 -15.39
C HIS A 174 -0.57 -4.59 -15.39
N THR A 175 0.13 -5.00 -16.44
CA THR A 175 0.77 -6.32 -16.50
C THR A 175 1.88 -6.50 -15.47
N VAL A 176 2.44 -5.42 -14.93
CA VAL A 176 3.44 -5.46 -13.84
C VAL A 176 2.87 -6.07 -12.55
N ASP A 177 1.58 -5.84 -12.27
CA ASP A 177 0.90 -6.45 -11.13
C ASP A 177 0.67 -7.96 -11.35
N ILE A 178 0.37 -8.36 -12.58
CA ILE A 178 0.26 -9.79 -12.95
C ILE A 178 1.60 -10.50 -12.80
N TYR A 179 2.71 -9.87 -13.20
CA TYR A 179 4.05 -10.41 -12.97
C TYR A 179 4.33 -10.61 -11.48
N SER A 180 4.07 -9.58 -10.66
CA SER A 180 4.28 -9.63 -9.20
C SER A 180 3.43 -10.72 -8.56
N LEU A 181 2.16 -10.85 -8.96
CA LEU A 181 1.26 -11.93 -8.53
C LEU A 181 1.83 -13.31 -8.91
N GLY A 182 2.30 -13.48 -10.13
CA GLY A 182 2.90 -14.75 -10.60
C GLY A 182 4.10 -15.17 -9.75
N ILE A 183 5.02 -14.25 -9.45
CA ILE A 183 6.17 -14.51 -8.58
C ILE A 183 5.72 -14.89 -7.16
N MET A 184 4.72 -14.19 -6.62
CA MET A 184 4.19 -14.47 -5.28
C MET A 184 3.57 -15.87 -5.21
N LEU A 185 2.70 -16.22 -6.16
CA LEU A 185 2.06 -17.54 -6.21
C LEU A 185 3.08 -18.67 -6.38
N TYR A 186 4.11 -18.47 -7.23
CA TYR A 186 5.19 -19.44 -7.41
C TYR A 186 5.94 -19.74 -6.10
N ARG A 187 6.10 -18.75 -5.23
CA ARG A 187 6.78 -18.92 -3.94
C ARG A 187 5.92 -19.58 -2.87
N LEU A 188 4.61 -19.56 -3.04
CA LEU A 188 3.65 -20.18 -2.11
C LEU A 188 3.34 -21.64 -2.48
N LEU A 189 3.71 -22.10 -3.69
CA LEU A 189 3.57 -23.48 -4.18
C LEU A 189 4.76 -24.33 -3.81
#